data_3e12eb4b6d730dece0eb760bef956852
#
_entry.id   3e12eb4b6d730dece0eb760bef956852
#
_cell.length_a   1.000
_cell.length_b   1.000
_cell.length_c   1.000
_cell.angle_alpha   90.00
_cell.angle_beta   90.00
_cell.angle_gamma   90.00
#
_symmetry.space_group_name_H-M   'P 1'
#
loop_
_entity.id
_entity.type
_entity.pdbx_description
1 polymer ?
#
loop_
_entity_poly.entity_id
_entity_poly.type
_entity_poly.pdbx_seq_one_letter_code
_entity_poly.pdbx_strand_id
1 'polypeptide(L)'
;MRYNFDKVIDRSGTSAEKVEGLKHIWGRTDLIPLWVADMDFATAPFVTDAIRKRCENEVLGYTGKPDSYYNAIINWVKQRYDLVVAKEMINFVPSIVPGICMAMNCFTQKGDKVMIQPPVYHPFAWVTTRNERTLVTNPLKWENGMYRMDLDTFREQIK
;
A
#
# COMPACT_ATOMS: atom_id res chain seq x y z
N MET A 1 24.60 -14.01 1.63
CA MET A 1 23.59 -14.95 2.18
C MET A 1 22.66 -15.34 1.03
N ARG A 2 22.43 -16.63 0.79
CA ARG A 2 21.53 -17.10 -0.29
C ARG A 2 20.14 -17.36 0.31
N TYR A 3 19.12 -16.68 -0.18
CA TYR A 3 17.74 -16.89 0.26
C TYR A 3 17.14 -18.11 -0.44
N ASN A 4 16.32 -18.88 0.29
CA ASN A 4 15.58 -20.01 -0.27
C ASN A 4 14.13 -19.55 -0.56
N PHE A 5 13.85 -19.27 -1.83
CA PHE A 5 12.52 -18.88 -2.30
C PHE A 5 11.60 -20.07 -2.62
N ASP A 6 12.12 -21.31 -2.63
CA ASP A 6 11.34 -22.52 -2.88
C ASP A 6 10.73 -23.09 -1.58
N LYS A 7 11.16 -22.56 -0.41
CA LYS A 7 10.63 -22.99 0.87
C LYS A 7 9.16 -22.58 1.03
N VAL A 8 8.27 -23.54 1.06
CA VAL A 8 6.87 -23.31 1.42
C VAL A 8 6.77 -23.01 2.92
N ILE A 9 6.10 -21.90 3.25
CA ILE A 9 5.87 -21.47 4.62
C ILE A 9 4.39 -21.63 4.93
N ASP A 10 4.08 -22.54 5.87
CA ASP A 10 2.71 -22.68 6.38
C ASP A 10 2.36 -21.46 7.23
N ARG A 11 1.27 -20.80 6.86
CA ARG A 11 0.74 -19.62 7.56
C ARG A 11 -0.59 -19.93 8.26
N SER A 12 -0.96 -21.21 8.37
CA SER A 12 -2.15 -21.63 9.10
C SER A 12 -2.03 -21.31 10.59
N GLY A 13 -3.10 -20.88 11.23
CA GLY A 13 -3.12 -20.52 12.65
C GLY A 13 -2.34 -19.24 13.00
N THR A 14 -1.97 -18.44 12.01
CA THR A 14 -1.25 -17.17 12.21
C THR A 14 -2.15 -15.94 12.09
N SER A 15 -3.45 -16.14 11.87
CA SER A 15 -4.40 -15.08 11.53
C SER A 15 -4.04 -14.32 10.25
N ALA A 16 -3.30 -14.97 9.34
CA ALA A 16 -2.94 -14.40 8.06
C ALA A 16 -4.19 -14.23 7.17
N GLU A 17 -4.64 -13.00 6.98
CA GLU A 17 -5.87 -12.68 6.23
C GLU A 17 -5.88 -13.30 4.83
N LYS A 18 -4.75 -13.30 4.14
CA LYS A 18 -4.59 -13.90 2.81
C LYS A 18 -5.01 -15.37 2.76
N VAL A 19 -4.75 -16.13 3.82
CA VAL A 19 -4.97 -17.57 3.90
C VAL A 19 -6.27 -17.87 4.64
N GLU A 20 -6.43 -17.35 5.83
CA GLU A 20 -7.58 -17.70 6.71
C GLU A 20 -8.86 -16.96 6.32
N GLY A 21 -8.72 -15.78 5.68
CA GLY A 21 -9.85 -15.04 5.12
C GLY A 21 -10.59 -15.77 4.00
N LEU A 22 -9.95 -16.73 3.32
CA LEU A 22 -10.59 -17.54 2.28
C LEU A 22 -11.86 -18.21 2.75
N LYS A 23 -11.84 -18.78 3.96
CA LYS A 23 -12.99 -19.45 4.56
C LYS A 23 -14.16 -18.48 4.80
N HIS A 24 -13.87 -17.30 5.28
CA HIS A 24 -14.90 -16.31 5.63
C HIS A 24 -15.50 -15.63 4.39
N ILE A 25 -14.69 -15.40 3.36
CA ILE A 25 -15.09 -14.64 2.18
C ILE A 25 -15.72 -15.57 1.11
N TRP A 26 -15.11 -16.75 0.88
CA TRP A 26 -15.52 -17.66 -0.20
C TRP A 26 -16.04 -19.02 0.28
N GLY A 27 -16.06 -19.26 1.60
CA GLY A 27 -16.50 -20.55 2.18
C GLY A 27 -15.58 -21.73 1.87
N ARG A 28 -14.38 -21.48 1.33
CA ARG A 28 -13.40 -22.49 0.86
C ARG A 28 -12.02 -22.22 1.44
N THR A 29 -11.22 -23.27 1.63
CA THR A 29 -9.83 -23.19 2.13
C THR A 29 -8.81 -23.75 1.15
N ASP A 30 -9.27 -24.32 0.05
CA ASP A 30 -8.48 -25.01 -0.97
C ASP A 30 -8.16 -24.11 -2.18
N LEU A 31 -8.43 -22.81 -2.10
CA LEU A 31 -8.14 -21.85 -3.16
C LEU A 31 -6.68 -21.38 -3.08
N ILE A 32 -6.10 -21.05 -4.24
CA ILE A 32 -4.83 -20.36 -4.32
C ILE A 32 -5.09 -18.85 -4.09
N PRO A 33 -4.61 -18.28 -2.97
CA PRO A 33 -4.92 -16.89 -2.61
C PRO A 33 -4.07 -15.90 -3.40
N LEU A 34 -4.69 -15.16 -4.33
CA LEU A 34 -4.05 -14.11 -5.14
C LEU A 34 -4.67 -12.72 -4.89
N TRP A 35 -5.36 -12.52 -3.78
CA TRP A 35 -6.15 -11.33 -3.50
C TRP A 35 -5.48 -10.33 -2.55
N VAL A 36 -4.74 -10.79 -1.54
CA VAL A 36 -3.93 -9.92 -0.67
C VAL A 36 -2.50 -9.85 -1.21
N ALA A 37 -1.96 -8.67 -1.34
CA ALA A 37 -0.65 -8.43 -1.94
C ALA A 37 0.53 -8.60 -0.96
N ASP A 38 0.38 -9.39 0.10
CA ASP A 38 1.50 -9.80 0.93
C ASP A 38 2.29 -10.94 0.27
N MET A 39 3.60 -10.97 0.49
CA MET A 39 4.45 -12.00 -0.09
C MET A 39 4.36 -13.32 0.69
N ASP A 40 4.54 -14.43 -0.03
CA ASP A 40 4.58 -15.77 0.56
C ASP A 40 6.01 -16.21 0.91
N PHE A 41 7.00 -15.36 0.63
CA PHE A 41 8.41 -15.59 0.98
C PHE A 41 8.71 -15.13 2.40
N ALA A 42 9.68 -15.80 3.04
CA ALA A 42 10.19 -15.37 4.34
C ALA A 42 10.71 -13.94 4.27
N THR A 43 10.37 -13.15 5.27
CA THR A 43 10.97 -11.81 5.45
C THR A 43 12.48 -11.93 5.58
N ALA A 44 13.21 -11.05 4.93
CA ALA A 44 14.68 -11.07 4.96
C ALA A 44 15.20 -11.04 6.41
N PRO A 45 16.19 -11.91 6.77
CA PRO A 45 16.67 -12.02 8.15
C PRO A 45 17.11 -10.69 8.77
N PHE A 46 17.76 -9.82 8.00
CA PHE A 46 18.19 -8.52 8.54
C PHE A 46 17.04 -7.64 9.04
N VAL A 47 15.80 -7.79 8.46
CA VAL A 47 14.62 -7.09 8.94
C VAL A 47 14.13 -7.68 10.25
N THR A 48 13.98 -9.01 10.30
CA THR A 48 13.51 -9.70 11.51
C THR A 48 14.51 -9.59 12.66
N ASP A 49 15.81 -9.58 12.37
CA ASP A 49 16.86 -9.39 13.37
C ASP A 49 16.86 -7.96 13.93
N ALA A 50 16.62 -6.96 13.10
CA ALA A 50 16.46 -5.58 13.58
C ALA A 50 15.26 -5.45 14.53
N ILE A 51 14.14 -6.13 14.24
CA ILE A 51 12.95 -6.15 15.11
C ILE A 51 13.28 -6.85 16.45
N ARG A 52 13.92 -8.03 16.40
CA ARG A 52 14.34 -8.76 17.61
C ARG A 52 15.24 -7.90 18.48
N LYS A 53 16.26 -7.28 17.87
CA LYS A 53 17.18 -6.39 18.57
C LYS A 53 16.45 -5.22 19.23
N ARG A 54 15.44 -4.65 18.58
CA ARG A 54 14.63 -3.58 19.18
C ARG A 54 13.84 -4.08 20.40
N CYS A 55 13.37 -5.33 20.37
CA CYS A 55 12.61 -5.94 21.47
C CYS A 55 13.49 -6.33 22.67
N GLU A 56 14.84 -6.37 22.55
CA GLU A 56 15.75 -6.55 23.68
C GLU A 56 15.61 -5.42 24.73
N ASN A 57 15.18 -4.25 24.29
CA ASN A 57 14.76 -3.20 25.21
C ASN A 57 13.25 -3.38 25.54
N GLU A 58 12.98 -3.84 26.75
CA GLU A 58 11.65 -4.20 27.24
C GLU A 58 10.68 -3.02 27.30
N VAL A 59 11.18 -1.78 27.33
CA VAL A 59 10.34 -0.57 27.31
C VAL A 59 10.12 -0.13 25.87
N LEU A 60 8.93 -0.37 25.33
CA LEU A 60 8.60 0.01 23.96
C LEU A 60 8.19 1.48 23.79
N GLY A 61 7.55 2.09 24.76
CA GLY A 61 7.27 3.52 24.87
C GLY A 61 6.98 4.28 23.57
N TYR A 62 7.04 5.60 23.62
CA TYR A 62 6.98 6.45 22.43
C TYR A 62 8.34 6.53 21.75
N THR A 63 8.39 6.17 20.48
CA THR A 63 9.63 6.18 19.69
C THR A 63 9.64 7.40 18.76
N GLY A 64 10.66 8.23 18.87
CA GLY A 64 10.92 9.32 17.93
C GLY A 64 11.41 8.82 16.56
N LYS A 65 11.42 9.71 15.60
CA LYS A 65 11.98 9.44 14.27
C LYS A 65 13.40 10.04 14.20
N PRO A 66 14.46 9.23 14.33
CA PRO A 66 15.84 9.70 14.26
C PRO A 66 16.22 10.11 12.84
N ASP A 67 17.32 10.86 12.68
CA ASP A 67 17.81 11.24 11.35
C ASP A 67 18.13 10.05 10.45
N SER A 68 18.53 8.92 11.02
CA SER A 68 18.74 7.67 10.29
C SER A 68 17.48 7.17 9.57
N TYR A 69 16.28 7.40 10.14
CA TYR A 69 15.01 7.07 9.52
C TYR A 69 14.77 7.92 8.25
N TYR A 70 14.97 9.23 8.36
CA TYR A 70 14.80 10.13 7.22
C TYR A 70 15.86 9.89 6.14
N ASN A 71 17.11 9.70 6.54
CA ASN A 71 18.22 9.42 5.62
C ASN A 71 18.01 8.12 4.84
N ALA A 72 17.45 7.08 5.48
CA ALA A 72 17.12 5.83 4.80
C ALA A 72 16.08 6.05 3.68
N ILE A 73 15.04 6.84 3.95
CA ILE A 73 14.00 7.18 2.95
C ILE A 73 14.60 8.02 1.83
N ILE A 74 15.33 9.08 2.15
CA ILE A 74 15.96 9.99 1.17
C ILE A 74 16.89 9.21 0.23
N ASN A 75 17.74 8.37 0.80
CA ASN A 75 18.68 7.56 0.02
C ASN A 75 17.95 6.54 -0.87
N TRP A 76 16.90 5.89 -0.35
CA TRP A 76 16.11 4.94 -1.12
C TRP A 76 15.43 5.62 -2.32
N VAL A 77 14.77 6.73 -2.09
CA VAL A 77 14.06 7.48 -3.14
C VAL A 77 15.05 8.02 -4.19
N LYS A 78 16.20 8.53 -3.76
CA LYS A 78 17.26 8.97 -4.66
C LYS A 78 17.80 7.82 -5.52
N GLN A 79 18.10 6.67 -4.92
CA GLN A 79 18.67 5.52 -5.64
C GLN A 79 17.67 4.87 -6.61
N ARG A 80 16.38 4.82 -6.25
CA ARG A 80 15.36 4.11 -7.03
C ARG A 80 14.72 4.97 -8.11
N TYR A 81 14.58 6.26 -7.86
CA TYR A 81 13.77 7.15 -8.69
C TYR A 81 14.52 8.40 -9.15
N ASP A 82 15.80 8.52 -8.77
CA ASP A 82 16.61 9.73 -8.98
C ASP A 82 15.94 11.03 -8.50
N LEU A 83 15.08 10.90 -7.48
CA LEU A 83 14.34 12.00 -6.89
C LEU A 83 15.05 12.48 -5.62
N VAL A 84 15.36 13.78 -5.56
CA VAL A 84 15.93 14.41 -4.38
C VAL A 84 14.81 14.98 -3.53
N VAL A 85 14.71 14.48 -2.30
CA VAL A 85 13.72 14.97 -1.31
C VAL A 85 14.46 15.46 -0.06
N ALA A 86 13.95 16.53 0.54
CA ALA A 86 14.43 17.04 1.82
C ALA A 86 13.64 16.40 2.98
N LYS A 87 14.21 16.42 4.17
CA LYS A 87 13.56 15.85 5.39
C LYS A 87 12.18 16.45 5.63
N GLU A 88 12.03 17.74 5.39
CA GLU A 88 10.80 18.52 5.59
C GLU A 88 9.66 18.11 4.64
N MET A 89 10.00 17.45 3.53
CA MET A 89 9.02 16.91 2.58
C MET A 89 8.46 15.55 2.98
N ILE A 90 9.00 14.94 4.06
CA ILE A 90 8.63 13.60 4.49
C ILE A 90 7.67 13.67 5.67
N ASN A 91 6.43 13.29 5.43
CA ASN A 91 5.41 13.16 6.47
C ASN A 91 5.04 11.68 6.69
N PHE A 92 4.84 11.32 7.94
CA PHE A 92 4.41 9.97 8.29
C PHE A 92 2.88 9.86 8.26
N VAL A 93 2.41 8.81 7.61
CA VAL A 93 1.01 8.37 7.69
C VAL A 93 0.97 6.88 8.06
N PRO A 94 -0.05 6.41 8.82
CA PRO A 94 -0.06 5.05 9.38
C PRO A 94 -0.37 3.93 8.37
N SER A 95 -0.54 4.22 7.12
CA SER A 95 -0.57 3.37 5.93
C SER A 95 -1.13 4.14 4.73
N ILE A 96 -1.16 3.52 3.55
CA ILE A 96 -1.59 4.21 2.31
C ILE A 96 -3.07 4.61 2.35
N VAL A 97 -3.98 3.73 2.75
CA VAL A 97 -5.43 4.04 2.75
C VAL A 97 -5.77 5.18 3.70
N PRO A 98 -5.34 5.20 4.97
CA PRO A 98 -5.46 6.37 5.82
C PRO A 98 -4.76 7.62 5.27
N GLY A 99 -3.60 7.47 4.63
CA GLY A 99 -2.89 8.57 3.99
C GLY A 99 -3.71 9.24 2.88
N ILE A 100 -4.40 8.46 2.06
CA ILE A 100 -5.33 8.96 1.04
C ILE A 100 -6.50 9.71 1.69
N CYS A 101 -7.08 9.17 2.78
CA CYS A 101 -8.13 9.87 3.52
C CYS A 101 -7.65 11.23 4.04
N MET A 102 -6.45 11.27 4.62
CA MET A 102 -5.86 12.52 5.12
C MET A 102 -5.66 13.52 3.98
N ALA A 103 -5.08 13.09 2.85
CA ALA A 103 -4.87 13.93 1.68
C ALA A 103 -6.21 14.47 1.12
N MET A 104 -7.22 13.62 0.96
CA MET A 104 -8.55 14.07 0.54
C MET A 104 -9.12 15.13 1.49
N ASN A 105 -9.03 14.92 2.79
CA ASN A 105 -9.56 15.88 3.76
C ASN A 105 -8.76 17.20 3.80
N CYS A 106 -7.48 17.17 3.45
CA CYS A 106 -6.65 18.38 3.36
C CYS A 106 -6.92 19.20 2.09
N PHE A 107 -7.14 18.53 0.95
CA PHE A 107 -7.13 19.18 -0.36
C PHE A 107 -8.52 19.29 -1.01
N THR A 108 -9.54 18.65 -0.45
CA THR A 108 -10.90 18.66 -1.01
C THR A 108 -11.94 18.88 0.07
N GLN A 109 -13.16 19.24 -0.36
CA GLN A 109 -14.33 19.37 0.48
C GLN A 109 -15.33 18.26 0.19
N LYS A 110 -16.37 18.09 1.05
CA LYS A 110 -17.49 17.19 0.79
C LYS A 110 -18.19 17.57 -0.52
N GLY A 111 -18.46 16.58 -1.33
CA GLY A 111 -19.06 16.76 -2.67
C GLY A 111 -18.07 16.96 -3.80
N ASP A 112 -16.82 17.31 -3.52
CA ASP A 112 -15.79 17.41 -4.55
C ASP A 112 -15.56 16.08 -5.27
N LYS A 113 -15.19 16.16 -6.54
CA LYS A 113 -14.94 15.00 -7.37
C LYS A 113 -13.54 14.44 -7.14
N VAL A 114 -13.47 13.14 -6.94
CA VAL A 114 -12.21 12.39 -6.88
C VAL A 114 -12.24 11.31 -7.96
N MET A 115 -11.25 11.33 -8.84
CA MET A 115 -11.18 10.42 -9.97
C MET A 115 -10.29 9.22 -9.67
N ILE A 116 -10.76 8.03 -10.06
CA ILE A 116 -9.97 6.80 -10.08
C ILE A 116 -9.97 6.20 -11.48
N GLN A 117 -9.03 5.30 -11.76
CA GLN A 117 -8.84 4.66 -13.06
C GLN A 117 -8.94 3.13 -12.97
N PRO A 118 -10.16 2.55 -12.97
CA PRO A 118 -10.34 1.11 -12.94
C PRO A 118 -9.78 0.41 -14.21
N PRO A 119 -9.28 -0.87 -14.07
CA PRO A 119 -9.21 -1.65 -12.83
C PRO A 119 -8.13 -1.13 -11.89
N VAL A 120 -8.48 -0.91 -10.63
CA VAL A 120 -7.61 -0.33 -9.60
C VAL A 120 -7.94 -0.94 -8.24
N TYR A 121 -7.07 -0.77 -7.28
CA TYR A 121 -7.26 -1.23 -5.91
C TYR A 121 -8.59 -0.73 -5.33
N HIS A 122 -9.48 -1.66 -5.00
CA HIS A 122 -10.86 -1.39 -4.63
C HIS A 122 -11.05 -0.41 -3.45
N PRO A 123 -10.15 -0.31 -2.45
CA PRO A 123 -10.28 0.66 -1.38
C PRO A 123 -10.33 2.12 -1.85
N PHE A 124 -9.78 2.47 -3.00
CA PHE A 124 -9.80 3.85 -3.49
C PHE A 124 -11.23 4.35 -3.75
N ALA A 125 -12.10 3.48 -4.27
CA ALA A 125 -13.50 3.82 -4.50
C ALA A 125 -14.24 4.08 -3.18
N TRP A 126 -14.20 3.13 -2.25
CA TRP A 126 -14.97 3.28 -1.01
C TRP A 126 -14.36 4.27 -0.03
N VAL A 127 -13.03 4.51 -0.08
CA VAL A 127 -12.43 5.62 0.67
C VAL A 127 -12.98 6.96 0.18
N THR A 128 -13.09 7.14 -1.13
CA THR A 128 -13.67 8.35 -1.74
C THR A 128 -15.10 8.57 -1.28
N THR A 129 -15.96 7.56 -1.42
CA THR A 129 -17.39 7.67 -1.11
C THR A 129 -17.64 7.77 0.41
N ARG A 130 -16.88 7.04 1.24
CA ARG A 130 -17.00 7.12 2.71
C ARG A 130 -16.54 8.45 3.30
N ASN A 131 -15.72 9.19 2.57
CA ASN A 131 -15.35 10.57 2.93
C ASN A 131 -16.28 11.61 2.27
N GLU A 132 -17.43 11.20 1.76
CA GLU A 132 -18.44 12.07 1.17
C GLU A 132 -17.94 12.87 -0.06
N ARG A 133 -16.99 12.28 -0.82
CA ARG A 133 -16.55 12.81 -2.11
C ARG A 133 -17.29 12.09 -3.22
N THR A 134 -17.49 12.79 -4.33
CA THR A 134 -18.11 12.22 -5.54
C THR A 134 -17.08 11.40 -6.31
N LEU A 135 -17.33 10.10 -6.45
CA LEU A 135 -16.46 9.22 -7.21
C LEU A 135 -16.67 9.43 -8.72
N VAL A 136 -15.60 9.75 -9.41
CA VAL A 136 -15.52 9.77 -10.88
C VAL A 136 -14.64 8.63 -11.35
N THR A 137 -15.04 7.93 -12.40
CA THR A 137 -14.23 6.85 -12.98
C THR A 137 -13.80 7.20 -14.40
N ASN A 138 -12.49 7.05 -14.66
CA ASN A 138 -11.90 7.05 -16.00
C ASN A 138 -11.28 5.68 -16.26
N PRO A 139 -12.06 4.69 -16.77
CA PRO A 139 -11.57 3.33 -16.94
C PRO A 139 -10.35 3.27 -17.87
N LEU A 140 -9.38 2.45 -17.50
CA LEU A 140 -8.25 2.15 -18.37
C LEU A 140 -8.70 1.36 -19.60
N LYS A 141 -8.13 1.66 -20.76
CA LYS A 141 -8.33 0.90 -21.99
C LYS A 141 -7.33 -0.25 -22.08
N TRP A 142 -7.81 -1.42 -22.47
CA TRP A 142 -6.94 -2.55 -22.78
C TRP A 142 -6.50 -2.48 -24.25
N GLU A 143 -5.23 -2.21 -24.49
CA GLU A 143 -4.66 -2.04 -25.83
C GLU A 143 -3.33 -2.79 -25.95
N ASN A 144 -3.23 -3.64 -26.97
CA ASN A 144 -2.01 -4.39 -27.26
C ASN A 144 -1.40 -5.16 -26.06
N GLY A 145 -2.25 -5.80 -25.25
CA GLY A 145 -1.81 -6.57 -24.09
C GLY A 145 -1.44 -5.74 -22.86
N MET A 146 -1.76 -4.44 -22.83
CA MET A 146 -1.46 -3.54 -21.71
C MET A 146 -2.65 -2.61 -21.42
N TYR A 147 -2.77 -2.21 -20.17
CA TYR A 147 -3.67 -1.13 -19.78
C TYR A 147 -3.08 0.24 -20.13
N ARG A 148 -3.89 1.09 -20.73
CA ARG A 148 -3.55 2.46 -21.11
C ARG A 148 -4.55 3.44 -20.50
N MET A 149 -4.08 4.63 -20.14
CA MET A 149 -4.95 5.72 -19.70
C MET A 149 -5.73 6.29 -20.87
N ASP A 150 -7.05 6.42 -20.74
CA ASP A 150 -7.89 7.14 -21.69
C ASP A 150 -7.76 8.64 -21.45
N LEU A 151 -6.76 9.25 -22.08
CA LEU A 151 -6.45 10.68 -21.90
C LEU A 151 -7.53 11.60 -22.48
N ASP A 152 -8.26 11.17 -23.48
CA ASP A 152 -9.30 12.00 -24.10
C ASP A 152 -10.50 12.09 -23.17
N THR A 153 -11.05 10.95 -22.71
CA THR A 153 -12.09 10.94 -21.68
C THR A 153 -11.63 11.61 -20.38
N PHE A 154 -10.36 11.43 -19.99
CA PHE A 154 -9.80 12.11 -18.82
C PHE A 154 -9.88 13.63 -18.95
N ARG A 155 -9.44 14.20 -20.10
CA ARG A 155 -9.51 15.65 -20.36
C ARG A 155 -10.93 16.21 -20.36
N GLU A 156 -11.90 15.43 -20.79
CA GLU A 156 -13.33 15.82 -20.76
C GLU A 156 -13.87 15.84 -19.32
N GLN A 157 -13.49 14.87 -18.51
CA GLN A 157 -14.00 14.71 -17.15
C GLN A 157 -13.41 15.70 -16.14
N ILE A 158 -12.25 16.30 -16.41
CA ILE A 158 -11.62 17.30 -15.53
C ILE A 158 -12.06 18.75 -15.84
N LYS A 159 -12.87 18.97 -16.86
CA LYS A 159 -13.51 20.26 -17.15
C LYS A 159 -14.74 20.47 -16.25
#